data_76061a7ae4afcc5ee0d353fd3a6449c1
#
_entry.id   76061a7ae4afcc5ee0d353fd3a6449c1
#
_cell.length_a   1.000
_cell.length_b   1.000
_cell.length_c   1.000
_cell.angle_alpha   90.00
_cell.angle_beta   90.00
_cell.angle_gamma   90.00
#
_symmetry.space_group_name_H-M   'P 1'
#
loop_
_entity.id
_entity.type
_entity.pdbx_description
1 polymer ?
#
loop_
_entity_poly.entity_id
_entity_poly.type
_entity_poly.pdbx_seq_one_letter_code
_entity_poly.pdbx_strand_id
1 'polypeptide(L)'
;CIRDSADIILSVVATSGTRDVCEKLKEAGIKPEQVLVNASKGIELPSLMRMSEVIKDVLPDQKLAILSGPTLAKEVLAGMPTAASVACEDIEVAEYVQKACNVPNKFRLYTNNDVIGVELGGSLKNVIAIASGFAHTMGLGDNCAGALLTRGMAEIVRVSINLGANPSTLYGLSGMGDLIATCSSPMSRNYTCL
;
A
#
# COMPACT_ATOMS: atom_id res chain seq x y z
N CYS A 1 22.79 -0.17 -18.27
CA CYS A 1 21.58 -0.95 -17.92
C CYS A 1 20.36 -0.02 -17.87
N ILE A 2 19.14 -0.51 -18.15
CA ILE A 2 17.90 0.32 -18.08
C ILE A 2 17.75 1.00 -16.70
N ARG A 3 18.22 0.37 -15.63
CA ARG A 3 18.22 0.93 -14.25
C ARG A 3 19.01 2.22 -14.10
N ASP A 4 20.10 2.38 -14.86
CA ASP A 4 21.01 3.52 -14.72
C ASP A 4 20.42 4.82 -15.29
N SER A 5 19.35 4.68 -16.10
CA SER A 5 18.64 5.79 -16.74
C SER A 5 17.24 6.01 -16.18
N ALA A 6 16.80 5.25 -15.17
CA ALA A 6 15.48 5.42 -14.57
C ALA A 6 15.55 6.44 -13.43
N ASP A 7 14.65 7.42 -13.44
CA ASP A 7 14.49 8.38 -12.35
C ASP A 7 13.60 7.83 -11.22
N ILE A 8 12.67 6.94 -11.57
CA ILE A 8 11.75 6.28 -10.64
C ILE A 8 11.86 4.77 -10.80
N ILE A 9 12.01 4.07 -9.68
CA ILE A 9 12.01 2.60 -9.61
C ILE A 9 10.78 2.17 -8.83
N LEU A 10 9.88 1.42 -9.48
CA LEU A 10 8.68 0.90 -8.84
C LEU A 10 8.92 -0.52 -8.33
N SER A 11 8.89 -0.70 -7.01
CA SER A 11 8.97 -2.00 -6.33
C SER A 11 7.58 -2.55 -6.04
N VAL A 12 7.24 -3.68 -6.68
CA VAL A 12 5.96 -4.38 -6.52
C VAL A 12 6.23 -5.86 -6.27
N VAL A 13 6.96 -6.14 -5.22
CA VAL A 13 7.38 -7.51 -4.85
C VAL A 13 6.59 -8.00 -3.64
N ALA A 14 6.62 -9.32 -3.40
CA ALA A 14 6.05 -9.86 -2.16
C ALA A 14 6.80 -9.29 -0.95
N THR A 15 6.09 -9.04 0.16
CA THR A 15 6.64 -8.49 1.40
C THR A 15 7.92 -9.21 1.84
N SER A 16 7.93 -10.54 1.80
CA SER A 16 9.08 -11.38 2.17
C SER A 16 10.31 -11.21 1.27
N GLY A 17 10.15 -10.66 0.07
CA GLY A 17 11.25 -10.42 -0.87
C GLY A 17 11.74 -8.98 -0.90
N THR A 18 11.14 -8.08 -0.11
CA THR A 18 11.48 -6.64 -0.18
C THR A 18 12.93 -6.39 0.22
N ARG A 19 13.41 -6.99 1.31
CA ARG A 19 14.81 -6.86 1.78
C ARG A 19 15.80 -7.34 0.72
N ASP A 20 15.64 -8.54 0.21
CA ASP A 20 16.51 -9.12 -0.83
C ASP A 20 16.57 -8.25 -2.09
N VAL A 21 15.44 -7.67 -2.49
CA VAL A 21 15.40 -6.76 -3.64
C VAL A 21 16.15 -5.47 -3.35
N CYS A 22 16.04 -4.92 -2.14
CA CYS A 22 16.78 -3.72 -1.73
C CYS A 22 18.30 -3.99 -1.70
N GLU A 23 18.73 -5.15 -1.20
CA GLU A 23 20.13 -5.57 -1.23
C GLU A 23 20.67 -5.65 -2.66
N LYS A 24 19.92 -6.27 -3.56
CA LYS A 24 20.26 -6.32 -4.99
C LYS A 24 20.27 -4.94 -5.66
N LEU A 25 19.40 -4.02 -5.26
CA LEU A 25 19.44 -2.64 -5.75
C LEU A 25 20.68 -1.90 -5.25
N LYS A 26 21.07 -2.13 -3.98
CA LYS A 26 22.30 -1.60 -3.39
C LYS A 26 23.55 -2.10 -4.13
N GLU A 27 23.66 -3.40 -4.33
CA GLU A 27 24.74 -4.03 -5.11
C GLU A 27 24.79 -3.52 -6.55
N ALA A 28 23.62 -3.27 -7.14
CA ALA A 28 23.51 -2.72 -8.49
C ALA A 28 23.79 -1.22 -8.58
N GLY A 29 24.11 -0.55 -7.46
CA GLY A 29 24.45 0.86 -7.42
C GLY A 29 23.26 1.79 -7.69
N ILE A 30 22.11 1.56 -7.00
CA ILE A 30 21.01 2.52 -7.00
C ILE A 30 21.51 3.86 -6.49
N LYS A 31 21.11 4.95 -7.14
CA LYS A 31 21.59 6.30 -6.83
C LYS A 31 20.63 7.00 -5.86
N PRO A 32 21.13 7.81 -4.91
CA PRO A 32 20.29 8.53 -3.94
C PRO A 32 19.26 9.46 -4.56
N GLU A 33 19.55 10.03 -5.74
CA GLU A 33 18.63 10.91 -6.48
C GLU A 33 17.46 10.18 -7.14
N GLN A 34 17.58 8.88 -7.39
CA GLN A 34 16.48 8.06 -7.91
C GLN A 34 15.41 7.85 -6.85
N VAL A 35 14.15 7.90 -7.23
CA VAL A 35 13.03 7.66 -6.30
C VAL A 35 12.63 6.18 -6.32
N LEU A 36 12.74 5.52 -5.17
CA LEU A 36 12.18 4.19 -5.01
C LEU A 36 10.72 4.30 -4.55
N VAL A 37 9.79 3.81 -5.36
CA VAL A 37 8.36 3.77 -5.04
C VAL A 37 8.00 2.35 -4.65
N ASN A 38 7.63 2.13 -3.38
CA ASN A 38 7.20 0.82 -2.91
C ASN A 38 5.67 0.70 -2.91
N ALA A 39 5.15 -0.34 -3.54
CA ALA A 39 3.73 -0.69 -3.54
C ALA A 39 3.42 -2.01 -2.81
N SER A 40 4.43 -2.63 -2.19
CA SER A 40 4.25 -3.85 -1.38
C SER A 40 3.55 -3.51 -0.07
N LYS A 41 2.55 -4.31 0.28
CA LYS A 41 1.71 -4.11 1.48
C LYS A 41 1.96 -5.23 2.47
N GLY A 42 2.40 -4.90 3.68
CA GLY A 42 2.65 -5.88 4.72
C GLY A 42 3.71 -5.43 5.72
N ILE A 43 4.04 -6.36 6.61
CA ILE A 43 5.01 -6.21 7.69
C ILE A 43 6.01 -7.37 7.57
N GLU A 44 7.29 -7.08 7.68
CA GLU A 44 8.35 -8.11 7.64
C GLU A 44 8.34 -8.95 8.90
N LEU A 45 8.47 -10.25 8.74
CA LEU A 45 8.67 -11.18 9.85
C LEU A 45 10.11 -11.72 9.81
N PRO A 46 10.78 -11.86 10.97
CA PRO A 46 10.28 -11.62 12.35
C PRO A 46 10.51 -10.19 12.88
N SER A 47 11.10 -9.28 12.10
CA SER A 47 11.51 -7.94 12.57
C SER A 47 10.33 -7.05 12.98
N LEU A 48 9.13 -7.31 12.47
CA LEU A 48 7.92 -6.50 12.58
C LEU A 48 8.04 -5.10 11.96
N MET A 49 9.04 -4.90 11.10
CA MET A 49 9.25 -3.65 10.38
C MET A 49 8.20 -3.45 9.28
N ARG A 50 7.73 -2.21 9.13
CA ARG A 50 7.00 -1.77 7.94
C ARG A 50 7.93 -1.78 6.73
N MET A 51 7.38 -1.83 5.54
CA MET A 51 8.20 -1.89 4.31
C MET A 51 9.13 -0.69 4.15
N SER A 52 8.69 0.52 4.56
CA SER A 52 9.55 1.71 4.55
C SER A 52 10.75 1.57 5.48
N GLU A 53 10.56 0.96 6.65
CA GLU A 53 11.64 0.71 7.62
C GLU A 53 12.63 -0.33 7.08
N VAL A 54 12.14 -1.43 6.48
CA VAL A 54 12.98 -2.44 5.82
C VAL A 54 13.82 -1.83 4.70
N ILE A 55 13.20 -0.97 3.88
CA ILE A 55 13.90 -0.31 2.77
C ILE A 55 14.96 0.65 3.30
N LYS A 56 14.64 1.45 4.32
CA LYS A 56 15.55 2.40 4.94
C LYS A 56 16.69 1.73 5.72
N ASP A 57 16.47 0.55 6.26
CA ASP A 57 17.52 -0.27 6.91
C ASP A 57 18.62 -0.70 5.91
N VAL A 58 18.25 -1.02 4.67
CA VAL A 58 19.20 -1.42 3.62
C VAL A 58 19.73 -0.23 2.82
N LEU A 59 18.86 0.75 2.54
CA LEU A 59 19.10 1.91 1.68
C LEU A 59 18.75 3.21 2.44
N PRO A 60 19.56 3.62 3.45
CA PRO A 60 19.20 4.71 4.36
C PRO A 60 19.00 6.07 3.67
N ASP A 61 19.80 6.37 2.64
CA ASP A 61 19.79 7.66 1.95
C ASP A 61 18.82 7.71 0.75
N GLN A 62 18.11 6.59 0.48
CA GLN A 62 17.25 6.50 -0.70
C GLN A 62 16.00 7.36 -0.56
N LYS A 63 15.67 8.16 -1.58
CA LYS A 63 14.37 8.79 -1.70
C LYS A 63 13.31 7.71 -1.84
N LEU A 64 12.37 7.66 -0.88
CA LEU A 64 11.37 6.59 -0.79
C LEU A 64 9.96 7.16 -0.75
N ALA A 65 9.11 6.71 -1.67
CA ALA A 65 7.69 6.96 -1.63
C ALA A 65 6.91 5.64 -1.49
N ILE A 66 5.79 5.68 -0.79
CA ILE A 66 4.90 4.53 -0.59
C ILE A 66 3.63 4.75 -1.38
N LEU A 67 3.25 3.77 -2.21
CA LEU A 67 2.03 3.78 -2.98
C LEU A 67 1.04 2.75 -2.42
N SER A 68 -0.14 3.21 -2.02
CA SER A 68 -1.19 2.34 -1.48
C SER A 68 -2.58 2.88 -1.80
N GLY A 69 -3.57 1.98 -1.89
CA GLY A 69 -4.95 2.32 -2.21
C GLY A 69 -5.68 1.16 -2.91
N PRO A 70 -6.94 1.36 -3.31
CA PRO A 70 -7.74 0.37 -4.02
C PRO A 70 -7.21 0.19 -5.46
N THR A 71 -6.23 -0.67 -5.64
CA THR A 71 -5.50 -0.91 -6.89
C THR A 71 -5.54 -2.38 -7.29
N LEU A 72 -6.73 -2.91 -7.54
CA LEU A 72 -6.89 -4.27 -8.05
C LEU A 72 -6.26 -4.39 -9.44
N ALA A 73 -5.21 -5.19 -9.56
CA ALA A 73 -4.36 -5.23 -10.74
C ALA A 73 -5.12 -5.49 -12.06
N LYS A 74 -6.15 -6.35 -12.02
CA LYS A 74 -6.98 -6.65 -13.20
C LYS A 74 -7.75 -5.41 -13.69
N GLU A 75 -8.25 -4.59 -12.78
CA GLU A 75 -8.98 -3.36 -13.11
C GLU A 75 -8.03 -2.28 -13.64
N VAL A 76 -6.88 -2.11 -13.01
CA VAL A 76 -5.85 -1.17 -13.49
C VAL A 76 -5.39 -1.54 -14.90
N LEU A 77 -5.13 -2.83 -15.16
CA LEU A 77 -4.74 -3.32 -16.49
C LEU A 77 -5.84 -3.15 -17.53
N ALA A 78 -7.11 -3.28 -17.13
CA ALA A 78 -8.26 -3.03 -18.00
C ALA A 78 -8.51 -1.53 -18.24
N GLY A 79 -7.72 -0.64 -17.62
CA GLY A 79 -7.85 0.81 -17.75
C GLY A 79 -9.07 1.39 -17.04
N MET A 80 -9.62 0.69 -16.06
CA MET A 80 -10.72 1.20 -15.25
C MET A 80 -10.24 2.35 -14.35
N PRO A 81 -11.10 3.34 -14.08
CA PRO A 81 -10.76 4.47 -13.22
C PRO A 81 -10.29 4.00 -11.84
N THR A 82 -9.07 4.34 -11.49
CA THR A 82 -8.40 3.92 -10.25
C THR A 82 -7.80 5.13 -9.56
N ALA A 83 -7.90 5.19 -8.24
CA ALA A 83 -7.26 6.20 -7.42
C ALA A 83 -6.46 5.56 -6.29
N ALA A 84 -5.29 6.13 -5.97
CA ALA A 84 -4.43 5.67 -4.89
C ALA A 84 -3.74 6.84 -4.20
N SER A 85 -3.12 6.59 -3.06
CA SER A 85 -2.26 7.55 -2.36
C SER A 85 -0.80 7.25 -2.64
N VAL A 86 0.00 8.29 -2.82
CA VAL A 86 1.45 8.24 -2.80
C VAL A 86 1.95 9.08 -1.63
N ALA A 87 2.66 8.44 -0.70
CA ALA A 87 3.15 9.07 0.52
C ALA A 87 4.67 9.15 0.55
N CYS A 88 5.18 10.31 0.93
CA CYS A 88 6.58 10.54 1.23
C CYS A 88 6.66 11.62 2.32
N GLU A 89 7.63 11.54 3.24
CA GLU A 89 7.90 12.60 4.22
C GLU A 89 8.24 13.91 3.52
N ASP A 90 8.98 13.84 2.42
CA ASP A 90 9.21 14.95 1.51
C ASP A 90 8.07 15.02 0.48
N ILE A 91 7.20 16.00 0.64
CA ILE A 91 6.02 16.17 -0.22
C ILE A 91 6.39 16.43 -1.70
N GLU A 92 7.52 17.05 -1.97
CA GLU A 92 7.98 17.32 -3.34
C GLU A 92 8.28 16.01 -4.09
N VAL A 93 8.83 15.01 -3.37
CA VAL A 93 9.05 13.66 -3.91
C VAL A 93 7.71 12.98 -4.22
N ALA A 94 6.70 13.10 -3.33
CA ALA A 94 5.38 12.56 -3.57
C ALA A 94 4.69 13.22 -4.79
N GLU A 95 4.81 14.55 -4.93
CA GLU A 95 4.29 15.30 -6.08
C GLU A 95 5.00 14.93 -7.39
N TYR A 96 6.32 14.73 -7.33
CA TYR A 96 7.08 14.26 -8.48
C TYR A 96 6.58 12.89 -8.98
N VAL A 97 6.41 11.93 -8.07
CA VAL A 97 5.86 10.61 -8.39
C VAL A 97 4.41 10.72 -8.89
N GLN A 98 3.59 11.53 -8.24
CA GLN A 98 2.22 11.79 -8.68
C GLN A 98 2.18 12.27 -10.12
N LYS A 99 2.99 13.28 -10.46
CA LYS A 99 3.05 13.86 -11.80
C LYS A 99 3.51 12.84 -12.85
N ALA A 100 4.47 11.99 -12.51
CA ALA A 100 5.02 10.97 -13.41
C ALA A 100 4.05 9.81 -13.66
N CYS A 101 3.25 9.43 -12.63
CA CYS A 101 2.42 8.22 -12.68
C CYS A 101 0.94 8.49 -12.98
N ASN A 102 0.48 9.74 -12.94
CA ASN A 102 -0.90 10.07 -13.26
C ASN A 102 -1.23 9.80 -14.73
N VAL A 103 -2.31 9.07 -14.97
CA VAL A 103 -2.86 8.84 -16.31
C VAL A 103 -4.28 9.42 -16.36
N PRO A 104 -4.54 10.44 -17.18
CA PRO A 104 -5.85 11.07 -17.27
C PRO A 104 -6.99 10.05 -17.44
N ASN A 105 -8.04 10.19 -16.63
CA ASN A 105 -9.25 9.36 -16.62
C ASN A 105 -9.04 7.86 -16.30
N LYS A 106 -7.80 7.42 -15.99
CA LYS A 106 -7.50 6.01 -15.70
C LYS A 106 -6.88 5.81 -14.33
N PHE A 107 -5.79 6.53 -14.04
CA PHE A 107 -5.05 6.34 -12.78
C PHE A 107 -4.71 7.68 -12.15
N ARG A 108 -5.22 7.93 -10.95
CA ARG A 108 -4.99 9.19 -10.23
C ARG A 108 -4.35 8.94 -8.89
N LEU A 109 -3.20 9.56 -8.64
CA LEU A 109 -2.53 9.58 -7.35
C LEU A 109 -2.89 10.86 -6.58
N TYR A 110 -3.03 10.72 -5.26
CA TYR A 110 -3.15 11.81 -4.30
C TYR A 110 -1.94 11.76 -3.37
N THR A 111 -1.29 12.90 -3.19
CA THR A 111 -0.13 13.03 -2.33
C THR A 111 -0.51 13.01 -0.86
N ASN A 112 0.39 12.49 -0.03
CA ASN A 112 0.26 12.43 1.42
C ASN A 112 1.65 12.52 2.06
N ASN A 113 1.77 13.07 3.26
CA ASN A 113 3.01 13.10 4.03
C ASN A 113 3.03 12.06 5.18
N ASP A 114 1.93 11.38 5.42
CA ASP A 114 1.81 10.33 6.43
C ASP A 114 2.14 8.95 5.85
N VAL A 115 3.42 8.64 5.76
CA VAL A 115 3.94 7.34 5.30
C VAL A 115 3.41 6.21 6.16
N ILE A 116 3.38 6.40 7.49
CA ILE A 116 2.95 5.38 8.46
C ILE A 116 1.49 5.00 8.22
N GLY A 117 0.61 5.99 8.12
CA GLY A 117 -0.82 5.77 7.91
C GLY A 117 -1.12 5.11 6.56
N VAL A 118 -0.42 5.49 5.49
CA VAL A 118 -0.58 4.91 4.16
C VAL A 118 -0.14 3.44 4.13
N GLU A 119 0.96 3.09 4.80
CA GLU A 119 1.44 1.70 4.90
C GLU A 119 0.52 0.82 5.76
N LEU A 120 0.18 1.30 6.97
CA LEU A 120 -0.62 0.52 7.92
C LEU A 120 -2.04 0.28 7.41
N GLY A 121 -2.67 1.27 6.79
CA GLY A 121 -3.97 1.12 6.16
C GLY A 121 -3.98 -0.02 5.13
N GLY A 122 -2.99 -0.03 4.23
CA GLY A 122 -2.85 -1.06 3.21
C GLY A 122 -2.45 -2.44 3.75
N SER A 123 -1.70 -2.51 4.85
CA SER A 123 -1.18 -3.76 5.41
C SER A 123 -2.20 -4.46 6.31
N LEU A 124 -2.84 -3.73 7.23
CA LEU A 124 -3.72 -4.30 8.25
C LEU A 124 -5.07 -4.75 7.70
N LYS A 125 -5.55 -4.16 6.60
CA LYS A 125 -6.83 -4.52 5.98
C LYS A 125 -6.94 -6.00 5.62
N ASN A 126 -5.83 -6.68 5.34
CA ASN A 126 -5.83 -8.05 4.84
C ASN A 126 -6.47 -9.03 5.83
N VAL A 127 -6.30 -8.80 7.13
CA VAL A 127 -6.94 -9.60 8.19
C VAL A 127 -8.47 -9.47 8.10
N ILE A 128 -8.96 -8.25 7.92
CA ILE A 128 -10.40 -7.99 7.80
C ILE A 128 -10.95 -8.57 6.50
N ALA A 129 -10.18 -8.53 5.41
CA ALA A 129 -10.60 -9.11 4.13
C ALA A 129 -10.78 -10.63 4.20
N ILE A 130 -9.91 -11.34 4.93
CA ILE A 130 -10.06 -12.78 5.18
C ILE A 130 -11.32 -13.03 6.00
N ALA A 131 -11.54 -12.28 7.08
CA ALA A 131 -12.74 -12.40 7.91
C ALA A 131 -14.04 -12.11 7.10
N SER A 132 -14.00 -11.12 6.19
CA SER A 132 -15.11 -10.77 5.31
C SER A 132 -15.43 -11.91 4.32
N GLY A 133 -14.40 -12.52 3.72
CA GLY A 133 -14.58 -13.71 2.86
C GLY A 133 -15.21 -14.87 3.60
N PHE A 134 -14.77 -15.12 4.83
CA PHE A 134 -15.36 -16.15 5.69
C PHE A 134 -16.84 -15.87 5.99
N ALA A 135 -17.17 -14.64 6.41
CA ALA A 135 -18.55 -14.24 6.68
C ALA A 135 -19.46 -14.38 5.44
N HIS A 136 -18.94 -14.05 4.26
CA HIS A 136 -19.64 -14.22 2.99
C HIS A 136 -19.90 -15.71 2.69
N THR A 137 -18.89 -16.57 2.81
CA THR A 137 -19.01 -18.02 2.56
C THR A 137 -20.02 -18.68 3.51
N MET A 138 -20.10 -18.19 4.75
CA MET A 138 -21.10 -18.64 5.73
C MET A 138 -22.52 -18.09 5.48
N GLY A 139 -22.72 -17.20 4.52
CA GLY A 139 -24.02 -16.61 4.23
C GLY A 139 -24.56 -15.67 5.31
N LEU A 140 -23.67 -14.97 6.06
CA LEU A 140 -24.06 -14.13 7.20
C LEU A 140 -24.72 -12.79 6.80
N GLY A 141 -24.77 -12.50 5.50
CA GLY A 141 -25.48 -11.36 4.93
C GLY A 141 -24.80 -10.00 5.09
N ASP A 142 -25.41 -8.97 4.49
CA ASP A 142 -24.83 -7.63 4.35
C ASP A 142 -24.73 -6.86 5.67
N ASN A 143 -25.63 -7.08 6.60
CA ASN A 143 -25.57 -6.44 7.93
C ASN A 143 -24.31 -6.89 8.68
N CYS A 144 -23.96 -8.18 8.62
CA CYS A 144 -22.74 -8.70 9.22
C CYS A 144 -21.50 -8.13 8.50
N ALA A 145 -21.50 -8.08 7.18
CA ALA A 145 -20.43 -7.50 6.40
C ALA A 145 -20.19 -6.03 6.79
N GLY A 146 -21.25 -5.21 6.85
CA GLY A 146 -21.16 -3.81 7.29
C GLY A 146 -20.61 -3.64 8.71
N ALA A 147 -21.10 -4.47 9.65
CA ALA A 147 -20.60 -4.46 11.03
C ALA A 147 -19.11 -4.85 11.11
N LEU A 148 -18.70 -5.90 10.38
CA LEU A 148 -17.32 -6.38 10.32
C LEU A 148 -16.37 -5.30 9.76
N LEU A 149 -16.73 -4.68 8.65
CA LEU A 149 -15.93 -3.61 8.03
C LEU A 149 -15.80 -2.41 8.98
N THR A 150 -16.89 -1.98 9.60
CA THR A 150 -16.89 -0.85 10.54
C THR A 150 -16.03 -1.12 11.76
N ARG A 151 -16.19 -2.29 12.36
CA ARG A 151 -15.39 -2.69 13.53
C ARG A 151 -13.93 -2.92 13.16
N GLY A 152 -13.68 -3.58 12.02
CA GLY A 152 -12.33 -3.79 11.51
C GLY A 152 -11.60 -2.47 11.25
N MET A 153 -12.28 -1.48 10.65
CA MET A 153 -11.70 -0.16 10.45
C MET A 153 -11.37 0.54 11.77
N ALA A 154 -12.24 0.43 12.77
CA ALA A 154 -11.99 1.00 14.11
C ALA A 154 -10.74 0.38 14.77
N GLU A 155 -10.51 -0.92 14.60
CA GLU A 155 -9.29 -1.58 15.11
C GLU A 155 -8.03 -1.14 14.34
N ILE A 156 -8.11 -1.06 13.00
CA ILE A 156 -7.01 -0.55 12.16
C ILE A 156 -6.62 0.86 12.61
N VAL A 157 -7.60 1.76 12.78
CA VAL A 157 -7.36 3.14 13.25
C VAL A 157 -6.69 3.14 14.62
N ARG A 158 -7.19 2.37 15.58
CA ARG A 158 -6.65 2.30 16.93
C ARG A 158 -5.19 1.85 16.96
N VAL A 159 -4.87 0.76 16.24
CA VAL A 159 -3.50 0.25 16.15
C VAL A 159 -2.59 1.27 15.45
N SER A 160 -3.06 1.83 14.35
CA SER A 160 -2.24 2.74 13.53
C SER A 160 -1.92 4.05 14.24
N ILE A 161 -2.85 4.62 15.00
CA ILE A 161 -2.61 5.82 15.81
C ILE A 161 -1.52 5.57 16.86
N ASN A 162 -1.55 4.41 17.51
CA ASN A 162 -0.52 4.04 18.51
C ASN A 162 0.88 3.89 17.86
N LEU A 163 0.94 3.67 16.55
CA LEU A 163 2.18 3.59 15.77
C LEU A 163 2.54 4.93 15.10
N GLY A 164 1.81 6.00 15.37
CA GLY A 164 2.11 7.36 14.89
C GLY A 164 1.40 7.77 13.60
N ALA A 165 0.43 7.00 13.11
CA ALA A 165 -0.35 7.38 11.93
C ALA A 165 -1.36 8.49 12.22
N ASN A 166 -1.62 9.32 11.21
CA ASN A 166 -2.70 10.29 11.27
C ASN A 166 -4.06 9.60 11.01
N PRO A 167 -5.05 9.74 11.90
CA PRO A 167 -6.37 9.14 11.73
C PRO A 167 -7.04 9.48 10.39
N SER A 168 -6.87 10.71 9.88
CA SER A 168 -7.48 11.15 8.62
C SER A 168 -6.97 10.37 7.41
N THR A 169 -5.71 9.93 7.43
CA THR A 169 -5.11 9.11 6.37
C THR A 169 -5.81 7.76 6.25
N LEU A 170 -6.19 7.18 7.39
CA LEU A 170 -6.83 5.86 7.44
C LEU A 170 -8.26 5.86 6.91
N TYR A 171 -8.95 6.99 6.96
CA TYR A 171 -10.27 7.16 6.32
C TYR A 171 -10.18 7.50 4.83
N GLY A 172 -8.96 7.66 4.30
CA GLY A 172 -8.68 7.92 2.89
C GLY A 172 -8.57 6.64 2.04
N LEU A 173 -7.95 6.82 0.86
CA LEU A 173 -7.81 5.76 -0.16
C LEU A 173 -6.99 4.56 0.32
N SER A 174 -5.90 4.79 1.03
CA SER A 174 -5.00 3.72 1.50
C SER A 174 -5.55 2.89 2.67
N GLY A 175 -6.49 3.44 3.43
CA GLY A 175 -7.17 2.75 4.53
C GLY A 175 -8.56 2.27 4.13
N MET A 176 -9.58 3.09 4.36
CA MET A 176 -10.99 2.74 4.12
C MET A 176 -11.27 2.37 2.66
N GLY A 177 -10.73 3.13 1.69
CA GLY A 177 -10.94 2.85 0.28
C GLY A 177 -10.42 1.47 -0.12
N ASP A 178 -9.20 1.14 0.29
CA ASP A 178 -8.57 -0.15 0.00
C ASP A 178 -9.22 -1.31 0.80
N LEU A 179 -9.68 -1.04 2.03
CA LEU A 179 -10.44 -2.01 2.82
C LEU A 179 -11.74 -2.40 2.11
N ILE A 180 -12.56 -1.42 1.72
CA ILE A 180 -13.83 -1.65 1.04
C ILE A 180 -13.60 -2.43 -0.26
N ALA A 181 -12.70 -1.97 -1.12
CA ALA A 181 -12.42 -2.63 -2.39
C ALA A 181 -11.94 -4.07 -2.21
N THR A 182 -11.13 -4.33 -1.17
CA THR A 182 -10.60 -5.67 -0.91
C THR A 182 -11.64 -6.61 -0.32
N CYS A 183 -12.51 -6.13 0.56
CA CYS A 183 -13.52 -6.93 1.26
C CYS A 183 -14.81 -7.16 0.44
N SER A 184 -15.03 -6.40 -0.63
CA SER A 184 -16.24 -6.51 -1.47
C SER A 184 -15.98 -7.13 -2.84
N SER A 185 -14.72 -7.41 -3.18
CA SER A 185 -14.37 -7.86 -4.53
C SER A 185 -13.99 -9.34 -4.57
N PRO A 186 -14.63 -10.12 -5.46
CA PRO A 186 -14.22 -11.50 -5.72
C PRO A 186 -12.84 -11.61 -6.39
N MET A 187 -12.26 -10.50 -6.84
CA MET A 187 -10.90 -10.44 -7.35
C MET A 187 -9.84 -10.32 -6.25
N SER A 188 -10.25 -10.11 -5.01
CA SER A 188 -9.37 -10.08 -3.85
C SER A 188 -8.99 -11.50 -3.44
N ARG A 189 -7.69 -11.82 -3.48
CA ARG A 189 -7.18 -13.13 -3.03
C ARG A 189 -7.49 -13.42 -1.57
N ASN A 190 -7.48 -12.39 -0.73
CA ASN A 190 -7.78 -12.55 0.70
C ASN A 190 -9.26 -12.80 0.95
N TYR A 191 -10.15 -12.20 0.15
CA TYR A 191 -11.59 -12.43 0.21
C TYR A 191 -11.98 -13.82 -0.33
N THR A 192 -11.26 -14.34 -1.33
CA THR A 192 -11.54 -15.63 -1.98
C THR A 192 -10.68 -16.78 -1.46
N CYS A 193 -9.93 -16.58 -0.38
CA CYS A 193 -8.98 -17.58 0.18
C CYS A 193 -9.68 -18.79 0.83
N LEU A 194 -11.00 -18.80 0.88
CA LEU A 194 -11.88 -19.86 1.39
C LEU A 194 -12.73 -20.36 0.24
#